data_6b14cb17d30af68e599c9c77cb89a961
#
_entry.id   6b14cb17d30af68e599c9c77cb89a961
#
_cell.length_a   1.000
_cell.length_b   1.000
_cell.length_c   1.000
_cell.angle_alpha   90.00
_cell.angle_beta   90.00
_cell.angle_gamma   90.00
#
_symmetry.space_group_name_H-M   'P 1'
#
loop_
_entity.id
_entity.type
_entity.pdbx_description
1 polymer ?
#
loop_
_entity_poly.entity_id
_entity_poly.type
_entity_poly.pdbx_seq_one_letter_code
_entity_poly.pdbx_strand_id
1 'polypeptide(L)'
;MKKSLLLLLTLLLLGLNATSSFAKTDKPNILVIWGDDVGMYNISAYHRGMMGGSTPNIDRIASEGALFTDGYAQQSCTAGRSSFVLGQHPFRTGLLTIGMPGAKDGISDKDPTIAELLKNHGYVSGQFGKNHLGDQDHHLPTAHGFDEFFGNLYHLNAEEEPESEFYPKDPEFHKKFGPRGVLHATADGKIEDTGPLTKKRMETADKEFLAASLDFIERAHKAGKPFFVWHNSTRMHVWTHLSPEYKGKSGYGLYADGMMELDDGVGVLLDKLDELGIADNTIVVFSTDNGAEKFTWPDGGTIPFKGEKGSTWEGGFRVPMLVRWPGTVKPGTIVNDIFSQEDWLPTLLAAAGEPDVTKKLLKGHRANGKTFKVHLDGYDQTALLSGKGPGARDEIFYFDAGSNLNAIRYKDWKIHFTIMEGNISEAYRKSPSWPLIVNLRMDPFEDGPDSSMYVRDFYADQMWMFVPAQAVVGKFLATFEEYPQRQAGGSLSIDAVMDKMKAAASRQ
;
A
#
# COMPACT_ATOMS: atom_id res chain seq x y z
N MET A 1 20.81 9.96 70.34
CA MET A 1 19.91 8.95 69.69
C MET A 1 18.84 9.51 68.75
N LYS A 2 18.52 10.84 68.76
CA LYS A 2 17.49 11.39 67.83
C LYS A 2 18.00 11.84 66.47
N LYS A 3 19.32 11.99 66.24
CA LYS A 3 19.91 12.38 64.94
C LYS A 3 20.20 11.22 63.99
N SER A 4 20.34 9.99 64.49
CA SER A 4 20.61 8.80 63.68
C SER A 4 19.34 8.19 63.07
N LEU A 5 18.15 8.47 63.63
CA LEU A 5 16.88 7.95 63.14
C LEU A 5 16.33 8.76 61.94
N LEU A 6 16.73 10.05 61.84
CA LEU A 6 16.28 10.92 60.73
C LEU A 6 17.05 10.64 59.45
N LEU A 7 18.29 10.14 59.55
CA LEU A 7 19.14 9.80 58.36
C LEU A 7 18.72 8.47 57.71
N LEU A 8 18.15 7.54 58.50
CA LEU A 8 17.65 6.26 57.97
C LEU A 8 16.31 6.40 57.25
N LEU A 9 15.44 7.36 57.67
CA LEU A 9 14.16 7.60 56.97
C LEU A 9 14.34 8.34 55.65
N THR A 10 15.38 9.17 55.49
CA THR A 10 15.68 9.86 54.20
C THR A 10 16.31 8.94 53.17
N LEU A 11 17.00 7.89 53.57
CA LEU A 11 17.53 6.87 52.66
C LEU A 11 16.49 5.84 52.19
N LEU A 12 15.38 5.67 52.91
CA LEU A 12 14.29 4.76 52.53
C LEU A 12 13.29 5.40 51.52
N LEU A 13 13.26 6.74 51.38
CA LEU A 13 12.41 7.46 50.44
C LEU A 13 13.06 7.72 49.06
N LEU A 14 14.35 7.44 48.89
CA LEU A 14 15.08 7.56 47.63
C LEU A 14 15.14 6.26 46.79
N GLY A 15 14.52 5.18 47.31
CA GLY A 15 14.65 3.84 46.71
C GLY A 15 13.45 3.35 45.89
N LEU A 16 12.44 4.20 45.57
CA LEU A 16 11.18 3.72 44.94
C LEU A 16 10.78 4.49 43.66
N ASN A 17 11.72 5.14 42.99
CA ASN A 17 11.52 5.56 41.62
C ASN A 17 12.44 4.74 40.67
N ALA A 18 12.29 3.42 40.70
CA ALA A 18 12.73 2.59 39.60
C ALA A 18 11.68 2.79 38.46
N THR A 19 11.76 3.92 37.77
CA THR A 19 11.22 3.98 36.43
C THR A 19 11.88 2.84 35.68
N SER A 20 11.09 1.82 35.32
CA SER A 20 11.50 0.78 34.35
C SER A 20 11.83 1.53 33.05
N SER A 21 13.07 1.95 32.90
CA SER A 21 13.59 2.39 31.62
C SER A 21 13.58 1.15 30.73
N PHE A 22 12.49 0.96 30.00
CA PHE A 22 12.50 0.03 28.89
C PHE A 22 13.65 0.48 28.00
N ALA A 23 14.58 -0.41 27.73
CA ALA A 23 15.71 -0.13 26.86
C ALA A 23 15.15 0.35 25.50
N LYS A 24 15.40 1.62 25.16
CA LYS A 24 15.04 2.16 23.85
C LYS A 24 15.75 1.29 22.83
N THR A 25 15.00 0.57 22.00
CA THR A 25 15.60 -0.17 20.89
C THR A 25 16.22 0.86 19.94
N ASP A 26 17.44 0.65 19.49
CA ASP A 26 18.11 1.54 18.51
C ASP A 26 17.39 1.52 17.15
N LYS A 27 16.42 0.60 16.95
CA LYS A 27 15.66 0.41 15.73
C LYS A 27 14.29 1.07 15.85
N PRO A 28 13.83 1.83 14.84
CA PRO A 28 12.52 2.45 14.88
C PRO A 28 11.40 1.41 14.79
N ASN A 29 10.28 1.67 15.44
CA ASN A 29 9.03 0.99 15.10
C ASN A 29 8.54 1.49 13.75
N ILE A 30 7.72 0.67 13.08
CA ILE A 30 7.18 0.98 11.76
C ILE A 30 5.66 0.78 11.82
N LEU A 31 4.92 1.86 11.58
CA LEU A 31 3.46 1.86 11.46
C LEU A 31 3.09 2.36 10.07
N VAL A 32 2.53 1.49 9.24
CA VAL A 32 2.01 1.85 7.92
C VAL A 32 0.50 1.77 7.97
N ILE A 33 -0.16 2.87 7.62
CA ILE A 33 -1.61 3.03 7.66
C ILE A 33 -2.10 3.26 6.23
N TRP A 34 -2.99 2.41 5.75
CA TRP A 34 -3.58 2.55 4.43
C TRP A 34 -5.08 2.72 4.50
N GLY A 35 -5.59 3.68 3.69
CA GLY A 35 -6.95 3.60 3.20
C GLY A 35 -7.03 2.70 1.96
N ASP A 36 -8.22 2.52 1.45
CA ASP A 36 -8.53 1.74 0.25
C ASP A 36 -9.17 2.69 -0.77
N ASP A 37 -8.59 2.88 -1.94
CA ASP A 37 -9.05 3.78 -2.99
C ASP A 37 -9.13 5.27 -2.56
N VAL A 38 -8.30 5.74 -1.65
CA VAL A 38 -8.35 7.12 -1.16
C VAL A 38 -7.85 8.10 -2.21
N GLY A 39 -8.69 9.07 -2.56
CA GLY A 39 -8.33 10.15 -3.46
C GLY A 39 -7.40 11.18 -2.81
N MET A 40 -6.40 11.66 -3.56
CA MET A 40 -5.45 12.65 -3.06
C MET A 40 -6.16 13.91 -2.54
N TYR A 41 -7.20 14.40 -3.23
CA TYR A 41 -7.96 15.57 -2.82
C TYR A 41 -9.08 15.27 -1.80
N ASN A 42 -9.14 14.06 -1.26
CA ASN A 42 -9.95 13.78 -0.09
C ASN A 42 -9.18 13.95 1.22
N ILE A 43 -7.91 14.36 1.14
CA ILE A 43 -7.04 14.66 2.28
C ILE A 43 -6.76 16.16 2.33
N SER A 44 -7.06 16.80 3.47
CA SER A 44 -7.02 18.26 3.59
C SER A 44 -5.60 18.85 3.46
N ALA A 45 -4.55 18.11 3.78
CA ALA A 45 -3.17 18.50 3.52
C ALA A 45 -2.88 18.76 2.02
N TYR A 46 -3.58 18.05 1.12
CA TYR A 46 -3.43 18.25 -0.33
C TYR A 46 -4.39 19.31 -0.88
N HIS A 47 -5.69 19.27 -0.55
CA HIS A 47 -6.68 20.19 -1.13
C HIS A 47 -6.71 21.58 -0.45
N ARG A 48 -6.18 21.73 0.75
CA ARG A 48 -6.00 23.00 1.48
C ARG A 48 -7.26 23.87 1.53
N GLY A 49 -8.41 23.26 1.78
CA GLY A 49 -9.71 23.94 1.85
C GLY A 49 -10.44 24.11 0.52
N MET A 50 -9.90 23.63 -0.60
CA MET A 50 -10.60 23.64 -1.89
C MET A 50 -11.83 22.75 -1.86
N MET A 51 -11.78 21.63 -1.14
CA MET A 51 -12.89 20.71 -0.96
C MET A 51 -13.47 20.79 0.45
N GLY A 52 -14.71 20.33 0.59
CA GLY A 52 -15.31 20.09 1.89
C GLY A 52 -14.70 18.88 2.60
N GLY A 53 -14.86 18.86 3.92
CA GLY A 53 -14.24 17.82 4.75
C GLY A 53 -12.85 18.22 5.24
N SER A 54 -12.37 17.45 6.24
CA SER A 54 -11.09 17.71 6.90
C SER A 54 -10.54 16.39 7.43
N THR A 55 -9.22 16.23 7.36
CA THR A 55 -8.47 15.05 7.82
C THR A 55 -7.32 15.47 8.74
N PRO A 56 -7.61 16.09 9.90
CA PRO A 56 -6.59 16.72 10.74
C PRO A 56 -5.53 15.75 11.26
N ASN A 57 -5.87 14.47 11.48
CA ASN A 57 -4.93 13.46 11.96
C ASN A 57 -3.99 12.97 10.85
N ILE A 58 -4.50 12.79 9.64
CA ILE A 58 -3.67 12.49 8.46
C ILE A 58 -2.78 13.71 8.15
N ASP A 59 -3.32 14.92 8.22
CA ASP A 59 -2.58 16.18 8.04
C ASP A 59 -1.45 16.35 9.06
N ARG A 60 -1.63 15.81 10.28
CA ARG A 60 -0.60 15.78 11.31
C ARG A 60 0.63 15.01 10.84
N ILE A 61 0.47 13.86 10.16
CA ILE A 61 1.59 13.09 9.60
C ILE A 61 2.37 13.95 8.59
N ALA A 62 1.68 14.71 7.74
CA ALA A 62 2.30 15.62 6.78
C ALA A 62 3.06 16.78 7.45
N SER A 63 2.43 17.41 8.44
CA SER A 63 2.98 18.59 9.11
C SER A 63 4.17 18.24 10.03
N GLU A 64 4.14 17.08 10.67
CA GLU A 64 5.23 16.55 11.49
C GLU A 64 6.31 15.80 10.68
N GLY A 65 6.09 15.63 9.36
CA GLY A 65 6.96 14.88 8.47
C GLY A 65 6.98 15.44 7.05
N ALA A 66 6.67 14.60 6.06
CA ALA A 66 6.66 14.98 4.65
C ALA A 66 5.37 14.57 3.92
N LEU A 67 5.04 15.36 2.90
CA LEU A 67 3.98 15.13 1.92
C LEU A 67 4.61 14.95 0.54
N PHE A 68 4.19 13.93 -0.21
CA PHE A 68 4.69 13.65 -1.55
C PHE A 68 3.71 14.15 -2.61
N THR A 69 4.21 14.83 -3.62
CA THR A 69 3.44 15.21 -4.81
C THR A 69 3.50 14.14 -5.89
N ASP A 70 4.58 13.38 -5.91
CA ASP A 70 4.88 12.32 -6.88
C ASP A 70 4.99 10.95 -6.21
N GLY A 71 4.02 10.63 -5.32
CA GLY A 71 3.84 9.29 -4.74
C GLY A 71 3.08 8.39 -5.70
N TYR A 72 3.59 7.19 -5.96
CA TYR A 72 3.03 6.22 -6.90
C TYR A 72 2.70 4.88 -6.25
N ALA A 73 1.55 4.36 -6.61
CA ALA A 73 1.15 2.98 -6.39
C ALA A 73 0.96 2.26 -7.74
N GLN A 74 -0.01 1.36 -7.83
CA GLN A 74 -0.32 0.62 -9.04
C GLN A 74 -1.80 0.82 -9.43
N GLN A 75 -2.22 0.25 -10.57
CA GLN A 75 -3.55 0.47 -11.14
C GLN A 75 -4.71 -0.13 -10.33
N SER A 76 -4.45 -1.04 -9.36
CA SER A 76 -5.48 -1.71 -8.58
C SER A 76 -4.96 -2.24 -7.24
N CYS A 77 -5.88 -2.63 -6.34
CA CYS A 77 -5.57 -3.01 -4.96
C CYS A 77 -4.50 -4.09 -4.82
N THR A 78 -4.68 -5.25 -5.46
CA THR A 78 -3.70 -6.35 -5.40
C THR A 78 -2.33 -5.90 -5.88
N ALA A 79 -2.28 -5.15 -6.98
CA ALA A 79 -1.03 -4.67 -7.55
C ALA A 79 -0.32 -3.69 -6.60
N GLY A 80 -1.03 -2.71 -6.04
CA GLY A 80 -0.45 -1.76 -5.10
C GLY A 80 0.00 -2.42 -3.80
N ARG A 81 -0.81 -3.32 -3.24
CA ARG A 81 -0.47 -4.03 -1.99
C ARG A 81 0.72 -4.96 -2.17
N SER A 82 0.81 -5.67 -3.30
CA SER A 82 1.96 -6.51 -3.61
C SER A 82 3.23 -5.70 -3.84
N SER A 83 3.16 -4.58 -4.56
CA SER A 83 4.32 -3.72 -4.80
C SER A 83 4.93 -3.19 -3.50
N PHE A 84 4.10 -2.80 -2.54
CA PHE A 84 4.54 -2.35 -1.23
C PHE A 84 5.22 -3.48 -0.44
N VAL A 85 4.51 -4.59 -0.21
CA VAL A 85 4.97 -5.61 0.74
C VAL A 85 6.13 -6.44 0.20
N LEU A 86 6.29 -6.53 -1.13
CA LEU A 86 7.34 -7.32 -1.81
C LEU A 86 8.49 -6.45 -2.36
N GLY A 87 8.33 -5.13 -2.50
CA GLY A 87 9.33 -4.26 -3.12
C GLY A 87 9.66 -4.62 -4.57
N GLN A 88 8.77 -5.37 -5.21
CA GLN A 88 8.89 -5.85 -6.58
C GLN A 88 7.71 -5.34 -7.41
N HIS A 89 7.97 -5.03 -8.67
CA HIS A 89 6.89 -4.63 -9.58
C HIS A 89 5.88 -5.77 -9.77
N PRO A 90 4.56 -5.51 -9.72
CA PRO A 90 3.53 -6.56 -9.81
C PRO A 90 3.58 -7.38 -11.09
N PHE A 91 4.11 -6.84 -12.17
CA PHE A 91 4.39 -7.62 -13.39
C PHE A 91 5.39 -8.75 -13.11
N ARG A 92 6.41 -8.53 -12.27
CA ARG A 92 7.40 -9.55 -11.90
C ARG A 92 6.79 -10.66 -11.05
N THR A 93 5.97 -10.30 -10.08
CA THR A 93 5.34 -11.25 -9.16
C THR A 93 4.10 -11.94 -9.75
N GLY A 94 3.53 -11.38 -10.84
CA GLY A 94 2.26 -11.82 -11.43
C GLY A 94 1.03 -11.35 -10.67
N LEU A 95 1.18 -10.41 -9.72
CA LEU A 95 0.11 -9.89 -8.87
C LEU A 95 -0.45 -8.55 -9.37
N LEU A 96 -0.64 -8.41 -10.68
CA LEU A 96 -1.32 -7.26 -11.28
C LEU A 96 -2.83 -7.25 -10.99
N THR A 97 -3.40 -8.41 -10.80
CA THR A 97 -4.77 -8.65 -10.30
C THR A 97 -4.83 -10.02 -9.63
N ILE A 98 -5.91 -10.29 -8.93
CA ILE A 98 -6.17 -11.59 -8.32
C ILE A 98 -7.51 -12.12 -8.83
N GLY A 99 -7.70 -13.43 -8.74
CA GLY A 99 -8.96 -14.07 -9.12
C GLY A 99 -10.09 -13.80 -8.12
N MET A 100 -11.28 -14.29 -8.44
CA MET A 100 -12.44 -14.29 -7.55
C MET A 100 -12.20 -15.21 -6.33
N PRO A 101 -13.03 -15.13 -5.27
CA PRO A 101 -12.93 -16.04 -4.13
C PRO A 101 -12.81 -17.52 -4.56
N GLY A 102 -11.91 -18.25 -3.88
CA GLY A 102 -11.55 -19.62 -4.23
C GLY A 102 -10.50 -19.78 -5.32
N ALA A 103 -9.99 -18.68 -5.90
CA ALA A 103 -8.89 -18.74 -6.88
C ALA A 103 -7.60 -19.29 -6.23
N LYS A 104 -6.76 -19.91 -7.07
CA LYS A 104 -5.47 -20.44 -6.63
C LYS A 104 -4.34 -19.42 -6.72
N ASP A 105 -4.60 -18.29 -7.37
CA ASP A 105 -3.63 -17.23 -7.56
C ASP A 105 -3.44 -16.43 -6.26
N GLY A 106 -2.21 -16.08 -5.94
CA GLY A 106 -1.88 -15.32 -4.75
C GLY A 106 -0.38 -15.11 -4.58
N ILE A 107 0.00 -14.56 -3.44
CA ILE A 107 1.39 -14.29 -3.09
C ILE A 107 2.21 -15.58 -3.06
N SER A 108 3.42 -15.55 -3.63
CA SER A 108 4.31 -16.71 -3.69
C SER A 108 5.24 -16.76 -2.47
N ASP A 109 5.48 -17.98 -1.96
CA ASP A 109 6.45 -18.25 -0.89
C ASP A 109 7.92 -18.04 -1.32
N LYS A 110 8.16 -17.75 -2.61
CA LYS A 110 9.49 -17.45 -3.17
C LYS A 110 9.82 -15.97 -3.16
N ASP A 111 8.86 -15.11 -2.90
CA ASP A 111 9.02 -13.66 -2.87
C ASP A 111 8.96 -13.17 -1.41
N PRO A 112 10.07 -12.59 -0.89
CA PRO A 112 10.12 -12.20 0.51
C PRO A 112 9.27 -10.95 0.75
N THR A 113 8.52 -10.95 1.83
CA THR A 113 7.83 -9.76 2.34
C THR A 113 8.74 -8.90 3.21
N ILE A 114 8.33 -7.65 3.42
CA ILE A 114 8.93 -6.77 4.44
C ILE A 114 8.98 -7.50 5.79
N ALA A 115 7.89 -8.17 6.19
CA ALA A 115 7.79 -8.86 7.48
C ALA A 115 8.81 -10.01 7.60
N GLU A 116 8.97 -10.84 6.55
CA GLU A 116 9.98 -11.92 6.56
C GLU A 116 11.40 -11.38 6.72
N LEU A 117 11.73 -10.30 6.02
CA LEU A 117 13.06 -9.70 6.08
C LEU A 117 13.32 -9.01 7.44
N LEU A 118 12.34 -8.31 7.99
CA LEU A 118 12.45 -7.65 9.29
C LEU A 118 12.63 -8.61 10.48
N LYS A 119 12.22 -9.88 10.34
CA LYS A 119 12.49 -10.91 11.38
C LYS A 119 13.97 -11.06 11.70
N ASN A 120 14.86 -10.92 10.71
CA ASN A 120 16.31 -10.95 10.91
C ASN A 120 16.80 -9.81 11.82
N HIS A 121 15.99 -8.79 11.99
CA HIS A 121 16.29 -7.59 12.78
C HIS A 121 15.54 -7.56 14.12
N GLY A 122 14.83 -8.63 14.47
CA GLY A 122 14.14 -8.80 15.75
C GLY A 122 12.76 -8.15 15.83
N TYR A 123 12.21 -7.72 14.70
CA TYR A 123 10.85 -7.19 14.64
C TYR A 123 9.81 -8.28 14.87
N VAL A 124 8.70 -7.87 15.48
CA VAL A 124 7.42 -8.56 15.42
C VAL A 124 6.51 -7.82 14.44
N SER A 125 5.73 -8.55 13.65
CA SER A 125 4.96 -7.97 12.55
C SER A 125 3.49 -8.36 12.62
N GLY A 126 2.59 -7.39 12.48
CA GLY A 126 1.14 -7.60 12.43
C GLY A 126 0.52 -6.93 11.22
N GLN A 127 -0.47 -7.59 10.59
CA GLN A 127 -1.28 -7.00 9.54
C GLN A 127 -2.75 -7.05 9.97
N PHE A 128 -3.42 -5.89 9.88
CA PHE A 128 -4.80 -5.74 10.37
C PHE A 128 -5.65 -5.03 9.32
N GLY A 129 -6.79 -5.65 8.95
CA GLY A 129 -7.67 -5.21 7.88
C GLY A 129 -7.46 -5.93 6.55
N LYS A 130 -7.74 -5.26 5.44
CA LYS A 130 -7.73 -5.87 4.10
C LYS A 130 -6.35 -6.37 3.67
N ASN A 131 -6.26 -7.65 3.25
CA ASN A 131 -5.03 -8.25 2.69
C ASN A 131 -4.98 -8.19 1.16
N HIS A 132 -5.90 -8.83 0.49
CA HIS A 132 -6.11 -8.88 -0.97
C HIS A 132 -4.91 -9.43 -1.78
N LEU A 133 -4.18 -10.41 -1.23
CA LEU A 133 -3.04 -11.08 -1.87
C LEU A 133 -3.23 -12.61 -2.02
N GLY A 134 -4.49 -13.07 -2.04
CA GLY A 134 -4.89 -14.47 -2.13
C GLY A 134 -5.64 -14.93 -0.90
N ASP A 135 -6.43 -16.01 -1.04
CA ASP A 135 -7.33 -16.50 0.00
C ASP A 135 -7.04 -17.91 0.49
N GLN A 136 -6.04 -18.60 -0.11
CA GLN A 136 -5.62 -19.90 0.39
C GLN A 136 -4.80 -19.74 1.68
N ASP A 137 -4.79 -20.76 2.55
CA ASP A 137 -4.06 -20.68 3.83
C ASP A 137 -2.59 -20.31 3.67
N HIS A 138 -1.96 -20.78 2.59
CA HIS A 138 -0.56 -20.46 2.30
C HIS A 138 -0.35 -19.07 1.70
N HIS A 139 -1.42 -18.31 1.40
CA HIS A 139 -1.36 -16.90 0.99
C HIS A 139 -1.55 -15.93 2.17
N LEU A 140 -1.95 -16.44 3.35
CA LEU A 140 -2.21 -15.57 4.49
C LEU A 140 -0.93 -14.86 4.96
N PRO A 141 -1.02 -13.66 5.49
CA PRO A 141 0.14 -12.90 5.97
C PRO A 141 1.02 -13.69 6.93
N THR A 142 0.44 -14.54 7.78
CA THR A 142 1.18 -15.38 8.73
C THR A 142 2.03 -16.45 8.07
N ALA A 143 1.72 -16.90 6.86
CA ALA A 143 2.58 -17.77 6.06
C ALA A 143 3.77 -17.00 5.42
N HIS A 144 3.70 -15.66 5.42
CA HIS A 144 4.65 -14.73 4.81
C HIS A 144 5.30 -13.77 5.83
N GLY A 145 5.57 -14.28 7.04
CA GLY A 145 6.40 -13.60 8.02
C GLY A 145 5.69 -12.72 9.02
N PHE A 146 4.41 -12.41 8.87
CA PHE A 146 3.65 -11.73 9.91
C PHE A 146 3.40 -12.68 11.09
N ASP A 147 3.47 -12.15 12.30
CA ASP A 147 3.21 -12.92 13.52
C ASP A 147 1.72 -13.03 13.81
N GLU A 148 0.95 -12.05 13.34
CA GLU A 148 -0.51 -12.01 13.50
C GLU A 148 -1.17 -11.34 12.30
N PHE A 149 -2.34 -11.85 11.93
CA PHE A 149 -3.24 -11.27 10.94
C PHE A 149 -4.66 -11.28 11.48
N PHE A 150 -5.37 -10.14 11.42
CA PHE A 150 -6.79 -10.08 11.65
C PHE A 150 -7.44 -9.17 10.60
N GLY A 151 -8.22 -9.77 9.67
CA GLY A 151 -8.77 -8.99 8.56
C GLY A 151 -9.52 -9.82 7.52
N ASN A 152 -9.91 -9.13 6.45
CA ASN A 152 -10.60 -9.70 5.29
C ASN A 152 -9.64 -9.88 4.10
N LEU A 153 -10.03 -10.74 3.16
CA LEU A 153 -9.14 -11.18 2.08
C LEU A 153 -9.48 -10.57 0.72
N TYR A 154 -10.65 -9.99 0.56
CA TYR A 154 -11.14 -9.43 -0.70
C TYR A 154 -11.59 -7.97 -0.57
N HIS A 155 -12.02 -7.39 -1.70
CA HIS A 155 -12.71 -6.11 -1.76
C HIS A 155 -14.16 -6.26 -1.23
N LEU A 156 -14.73 -5.15 -0.76
CA LEU A 156 -15.98 -5.17 -0.02
C LEU A 156 -17.18 -5.71 -0.82
N ASN A 157 -17.25 -5.44 -2.14
CA ASN A 157 -18.32 -5.98 -2.96
C ASN A 157 -18.31 -7.53 -3.02
N ALA A 158 -17.14 -8.18 -3.12
CA ALA A 158 -17.06 -9.63 -3.08
C ALA A 158 -17.47 -10.18 -1.70
N GLU A 159 -17.15 -9.47 -0.63
CA GLU A 159 -17.52 -9.85 0.73
C GLU A 159 -19.05 -9.78 0.97
N GLU A 160 -19.75 -8.82 0.37
CA GLU A 160 -21.20 -8.67 0.53
C GLU A 160 -22.05 -9.41 -0.50
N GLU A 161 -21.46 -9.92 -1.62
CA GLU A 161 -22.19 -10.66 -2.65
C GLU A 161 -23.09 -11.80 -2.11
N PRO A 162 -22.68 -12.57 -1.07
CA PRO A 162 -23.54 -13.61 -0.50
C PRO A 162 -24.88 -13.12 0.06
N GLU A 163 -25.01 -11.83 0.36
CA GLU A 163 -26.27 -11.22 0.82
C GLU A 163 -27.19 -10.81 -0.33
N SER A 164 -26.74 -10.93 -1.60
CA SER A 164 -27.57 -10.64 -2.77
C SER A 164 -28.63 -11.73 -2.97
N GLU A 165 -29.83 -11.32 -3.41
CA GLU A 165 -30.88 -12.26 -3.79
C GLU A 165 -30.50 -13.14 -5.00
N PHE A 166 -29.60 -12.65 -5.87
CA PHE A 166 -29.12 -13.35 -7.06
C PHE A 166 -27.97 -14.30 -6.79
N TYR A 167 -27.36 -14.22 -5.60
CA TYR A 167 -26.23 -15.09 -5.27
C TYR A 167 -26.68 -16.56 -5.21
N PRO A 168 -25.91 -17.51 -5.79
CA PRO A 168 -26.28 -18.93 -5.79
C PRO A 168 -26.54 -19.46 -4.39
N LYS A 169 -27.63 -20.16 -4.18
CA LYS A 169 -28.03 -20.73 -2.87
C LYS A 169 -27.43 -22.14 -2.66
N ASP A 170 -26.71 -22.67 -3.63
CA ASP A 170 -26.06 -23.97 -3.56
C ASP A 170 -24.89 -23.94 -2.53
N PRO A 171 -24.92 -24.79 -1.49
CA PRO A 171 -23.88 -24.87 -0.47
C PRO A 171 -22.49 -25.22 -1.03
N GLU A 172 -22.41 -26.06 -2.08
CA GLU A 172 -21.13 -26.41 -2.70
C GLU A 172 -20.53 -25.22 -3.47
N PHE A 173 -21.39 -24.36 -4.06
CA PHE A 173 -20.95 -23.11 -4.65
C PHE A 173 -20.36 -22.19 -3.59
N HIS A 174 -21.06 -21.99 -2.46
CA HIS A 174 -20.58 -21.18 -1.33
C HIS A 174 -19.26 -21.69 -0.79
N LYS A 175 -19.13 -23.00 -0.59
CA LYS A 175 -17.90 -23.61 -0.07
C LYS A 175 -16.72 -23.39 -1.00
N LYS A 176 -16.94 -23.33 -2.31
CA LYS A 176 -15.87 -23.25 -3.32
C LYS A 176 -15.52 -21.82 -3.73
N PHE A 177 -16.52 -20.97 -3.81
CA PHE A 177 -16.42 -19.63 -4.39
C PHE A 177 -16.94 -18.52 -3.47
N GLY A 178 -17.44 -18.86 -2.28
CA GLY A 178 -17.80 -17.86 -1.28
C GLY A 178 -16.55 -17.20 -0.69
N PRO A 179 -16.61 -15.89 -0.38
CA PRO A 179 -15.53 -15.25 0.35
C PRO A 179 -15.40 -15.87 1.74
N ARG A 180 -14.19 -16.03 2.21
CA ARG A 180 -13.93 -16.39 3.61
C ARG A 180 -14.33 -15.20 4.50
N GLY A 181 -14.68 -15.45 5.74
CA GLY A 181 -14.99 -14.40 6.70
C GLY A 181 -13.76 -13.60 7.12
N VAL A 182 -13.94 -12.74 8.11
CA VAL A 182 -12.83 -12.06 8.77
C VAL A 182 -12.01 -13.08 9.53
N LEU A 183 -10.75 -13.24 9.15
CA LEU A 183 -9.87 -14.26 9.71
C LEU A 183 -8.98 -13.68 10.81
N HIS A 184 -8.78 -14.47 11.87
CA HIS A 184 -7.71 -14.27 12.83
C HIS A 184 -6.69 -15.41 12.67
N ALA A 185 -5.48 -15.08 12.25
CA ALA A 185 -4.42 -16.04 12.05
C ALA A 185 -3.15 -15.65 12.84
N THR A 186 -2.41 -16.64 13.33
CA THR A 186 -1.18 -16.46 14.10
C THR A 186 -0.05 -17.31 13.52
N ALA A 187 1.19 -16.93 13.79
CA ALA A 187 2.40 -17.57 13.23
C ALA A 187 2.59 -19.04 13.62
N ASP A 188 1.88 -19.52 14.63
CA ASP A 188 1.85 -20.93 15.03
C ASP A 188 0.96 -21.81 14.13
N GLY A 189 0.35 -21.20 13.09
CA GLY A 189 -0.51 -21.87 12.12
C GLY A 189 -1.99 -21.94 12.51
N LYS A 190 -2.39 -21.33 13.63
CA LYS A 190 -3.81 -21.23 13.99
C LYS A 190 -4.50 -20.26 13.05
N ILE A 191 -5.63 -20.67 12.46
CA ILE A 191 -6.50 -19.85 11.62
C ILE A 191 -7.92 -20.00 12.16
N GLU A 192 -8.54 -18.90 12.51
CA GLU A 192 -9.92 -18.84 13.01
C GLU A 192 -10.74 -17.93 12.07
N ASP A 193 -11.82 -18.48 11.51
CA ASP A 193 -12.80 -17.67 10.79
C ASP A 193 -13.80 -17.12 11.80
N THR A 194 -13.78 -15.80 12.00
CA THR A 194 -14.64 -15.11 12.98
C THR A 194 -16.02 -14.74 12.43
N GLY A 195 -16.33 -15.24 11.24
CA GLY A 195 -17.60 -15.04 10.55
C GLY A 195 -17.52 -14.03 9.40
N PRO A 196 -18.57 -13.99 8.54
CA PRO A 196 -18.58 -13.23 7.31
C PRO A 196 -18.48 -11.72 7.54
N LEU A 197 -17.88 -11.02 6.58
CA LEU A 197 -17.87 -9.56 6.52
C LEU A 197 -19.16 -9.09 5.81
N THR A 198 -20.29 -9.19 6.50
CA THR A 198 -21.59 -8.73 6.01
C THR A 198 -21.66 -7.21 5.94
N LYS A 199 -22.63 -6.67 5.18
CA LYS A 199 -22.96 -5.22 5.16
C LYS A 199 -23.08 -4.65 6.57
N LYS A 200 -23.71 -5.41 7.48
CA LYS A 200 -23.85 -4.98 8.88
C LYS A 200 -22.53 -4.98 9.63
N ARG A 201 -21.67 -5.98 9.46
CA ARG A 201 -20.36 -6.03 10.10
C ARG A 201 -19.41 -4.97 9.55
N MET A 202 -19.53 -4.63 8.26
CA MET A 202 -18.73 -3.54 7.65
C MET A 202 -18.91 -2.19 8.36
N GLU A 203 -20.04 -1.95 9.00
CA GLU A 203 -20.25 -0.73 9.81
C GLU A 203 -19.26 -0.60 10.99
N THR A 204 -18.69 -1.71 11.45
CA THR A 204 -17.80 -1.75 12.63
C THR A 204 -16.48 -2.45 12.41
N ALA A 205 -16.25 -3.07 11.26
CA ALA A 205 -15.08 -3.87 10.98
C ALA A 205 -13.76 -3.09 11.13
N ASP A 206 -13.71 -1.83 10.68
CA ASP A 206 -12.52 -0.99 10.82
C ASP A 206 -12.20 -0.70 12.30
N LYS A 207 -13.20 -0.64 13.18
CA LYS A 207 -12.97 -0.54 14.64
C LYS A 207 -12.42 -1.84 15.21
N GLU A 208 -12.85 -3.00 14.70
CA GLU A 208 -12.28 -4.30 15.06
C GLU A 208 -10.80 -4.37 14.67
N PHE A 209 -10.46 -3.96 13.44
CA PHE A 209 -9.08 -3.94 12.93
C PHE A 209 -8.20 -2.93 13.69
N LEU A 210 -8.75 -1.76 14.02
CA LEU A 210 -8.07 -0.76 14.83
C LEU A 210 -7.75 -1.29 16.22
N ALA A 211 -8.72 -1.91 16.89
CA ALA A 211 -8.52 -2.50 18.22
C ALA A 211 -7.42 -3.58 18.22
N ALA A 212 -7.39 -4.43 17.19
CA ALA A 212 -6.36 -5.45 17.02
C ALA A 212 -4.97 -4.82 16.78
N SER A 213 -4.89 -3.75 15.97
CA SER A 213 -3.63 -3.01 15.78
C SER A 213 -3.10 -2.42 17.08
N LEU A 214 -3.96 -1.80 17.87
CA LEU A 214 -3.61 -1.19 19.16
C LEU A 214 -3.11 -2.23 20.16
N ASP A 215 -3.81 -3.35 20.28
CA ASP A 215 -3.42 -4.46 21.16
C ASP A 215 -2.05 -5.03 20.76
N PHE A 216 -1.82 -5.23 19.46
CA PHE A 216 -0.53 -5.70 18.95
C PHE A 216 0.61 -4.73 19.27
N ILE A 217 0.42 -3.43 19.04
CA ILE A 217 1.39 -2.37 19.38
C ILE A 217 1.72 -2.40 20.88
N GLU A 218 0.70 -2.47 21.74
CA GLU A 218 0.91 -2.53 23.19
C GLU A 218 1.69 -3.78 23.63
N ARG A 219 1.34 -4.94 23.07
CA ARG A 219 2.05 -6.21 23.38
C ARG A 219 3.51 -6.16 22.90
N ALA A 220 3.78 -5.63 21.71
CA ALA A 220 5.14 -5.45 21.19
C ALA A 220 5.94 -4.49 22.09
N HIS A 221 5.37 -3.35 22.45
CA HIS A 221 5.99 -2.38 23.36
C HIS A 221 6.31 -3.01 24.72
N LYS A 222 5.35 -3.69 25.36
CA LYS A 222 5.55 -4.39 26.65
C LYS A 222 6.64 -5.46 26.56
N ALA A 223 6.80 -6.10 25.39
CA ALA A 223 7.85 -7.09 25.16
C ALA A 223 9.22 -6.47 24.82
N GLY A 224 9.33 -5.15 24.72
CA GLY A 224 10.55 -4.43 24.34
C GLY A 224 11.03 -4.76 22.91
N LYS A 225 10.13 -5.12 22.01
CA LYS A 225 10.44 -5.48 20.63
C LYS A 225 10.05 -4.36 19.68
N PRO A 226 10.87 -4.04 18.67
CA PRO A 226 10.44 -3.18 17.58
C PRO A 226 9.34 -3.89 16.80
N PHE A 227 8.34 -3.14 16.33
CA PHE A 227 7.23 -3.70 15.56
C PHE A 227 7.16 -3.14 14.14
N PHE A 228 6.60 -3.95 13.24
CA PHE A 228 6.05 -3.54 11.97
C PHE A 228 4.56 -3.83 11.97
N VAL A 229 3.75 -2.79 11.93
CA VAL A 229 2.29 -2.91 11.81
C VAL A 229 1.85 -2.33 10.48
N TRP A 230 1.10 -3.12 9.69
CA TRP A 230 0.42 -2.67 8.49
C TRP A 230 -1.08 -2.67 8.75
N HIS A 231 -1.62 -1.48 9.04
CA HIS A 231 -3.04 -1.26 9.29
C HIS A 231 -3.73 -0.86 7.99
N ASN A 232 -4.67 -1.68 7.53
CA ASN A 232 -5.37 -1.55 6.26
C ASN A 232 -6.87 -1.33 6.48
N SER A 233 -7.29 -0.07 6.60
CA SER A 233 -8.70 0.28 6.64
C SER A 233 -9.42 -0.14 5.35
N THR A 234 -10.69 -0.44 5.43
CA THR A 234 -11.55 -0.70 4.27
C THR A 234 -12.13 0.57 3.66
N ARG A 235 -11.94 1.72 4.32
CA ARG A 235 -12.36 3.06 3.85
C ARG A 235 -11.37 3.57 2.81
N MET A 236 -11.72 4.02 1.62
CA MET A 236 -13.08 4.31 1.11
C MET A 236 -13.45 3.44 -0.10
N HIS A 237 -13.10 2.15 -0.09
CA HIS A 237 -13.52 1.27 -1.18
C HIS A 237 -15.03 1.39 -1.43
N VAL A 238 -15.45 1.33 -2.69
CA VAL A 238 -16.87 1.22 -3.06
C VAL A 238 -17.53 0.06 -2.31
N TRP A 239 -18.85 0.11 -2.11
CA TRP A 239 -19.61 -0.81 -1.22
C TRP A 239 -19.22 -0.71 0.26
N THR A 240 -18.62 0.39 0.70
CA THR A 240 -18.38 0.63 2.12
C THR A 240 -19.68 0.93 2.87
N HIS A 241 -19.76 0.45 4.11
CA HIS A 241 -20.86 0.72 5.02
C HIS A 241 -20.30 1.38 6.28
N LEU A 242 -20.61 2.68 6.47
CA LEU A 242 -20.06 3.46 7.56
C LEU A 242 -20.75 3.16 8.89
N SER A 243 -20.01 3.36 9.98
CA SER A 243 -20.60 3.40 11.33
C SER A 243 -21.72 4.46 11.38
N PRO A 244 -22.82 4.18 12.10
CA PRO A 244 -23.96 5.10 12.17
C PRO A 244 -23.62 6.51 12.61
N GLU A 245 -22.62 6.68 13.47
CA GLU A 245 -22.17 7.97 13.99
C GLU A 245 -21.46 8.86 12.96
N TYR A 246 -21.04 8.30 11.82
CA TYR A 246 -20.41 9.06 10.73
C TYR A 246 -21.37 9.40 9.61
N LYS A 247 -22.49 8.69 9.47
CA LYS A 247 -23.46 8.94 8.41
C LYS A 247 -24.05 10.35 8.50
N GLY A 248 -23.77 11.19 7.49
CA GLY A 248 -24.21 12.57 7.42
C GLY A 248 -23.36 13.56 8.23
N LYS A 249 -22.29 13.12 8.88
CA LYS A 249 -21.49 13.95 9.80
C LYS A 249 -20.75 15.09 9.09
N SER A 250 -20.25 14.86 7.88
CA SER A 250 -19.55 15.87 7.10
C SER A 250 -20.48 16.89 6.44
N GLY A 251 -21.70 16.48 6.07
CA GLY A 251 -22.62 17.25 5.23
C GLY A 251 -22.24 17.26 3.73
N TYR A 252 -21.25 16.44 3.32
CA TYR A 252 -20.74 16.37 1.93
C TYR A 252 -20.87 14.99 1.28
N GLY A 253 -21.60 14.06 1.91
CA GLY A 253 -21.87 12.73 1.37
C GLY A 253 -21.04 11.61 2.00
N LEU A 254 -21.30 10.38 1.54
CA LEU A 254 -20.78 9.14 2.12
C LEU A 254 -19.24 9.13 2.13
N TYR A 255 -18.61 9.58 1.06
CA TYR A 255 -17.15 9.53 0.95
C TYR A 255 -16.46 10.44 1.98
N ALA A 256 -16.94 11.69 2.10
CA ALA A 256 -16.41 12.63 3.10
C ALA A 256 -16.68 12.15 4.54
N ASP A 257 -17.84 11.56 4.79
CA ASP A 257 -18.18 10.95 6.09
C ASP A 257 -17.22 9.82 6.43
N GLY A 258 -16.91 8.94 5.46
CA GLY A 258 -15.98 7.84 5.65
C GLY A 258 -14.53 8.28 5.77
N MET A 259 -14.14 9.38 5.12
CA MET A 259 -12.82 10.00 5.34
C MET A 259 -12.68 10.52 6.76
N MET A 260 -13.74 11.04 7.38
CA MET A 260 -13.72 11.42 8.80
C MET A 260 -13.54 10.18 9.70
N GLU A 261 -14.23 9.07 9.40
CA GLU A 261 -14.06 7.81 10.14
C GLU A 261 -12.63 7.27 10.03
N LEU A 262 -12.06 7.28 8.83
CA LEU A 262 -10.68 6.90 8.60
C LEU A 262 -9.70 7.80 9.36
N ASP A 263 -9.88 9.11 9.27
CA ASP A 263 -9.02 10.09 9.95
C ASP A 263 -9.05 9.97 11.46
N ASP A 264 -10.24 9.79 12.05
CA ASP A 264 -10.37 9.55 13.50
C ASP A 264 -9.64 8.25 13.90
N GLY A 265 -9.69 7.19 13.09
CA GLY A 265 -8.91 5.96 13.29
C GLY A 265 -7.40 6.19 13.25
N VAL A 266 -6.93 7.01 12.32
CA VAL A 266 -5.51 7.44 12.27
C VAL A 266 -5.14 8.20 13.54
N GLY A 267 -6.00 9.12 14.01
CA GLY A 267 -5.81 9.85 15.26
C GLY A 267 -5.59 8.91 16.44
N VAL A 268 -6.44 7.90 16.59
CA VAL A 268 -6.33 6.92 17.68
C VAL A 268 -5.00 6.15 17.66
N LEU A 269 -4.50 5.80 16.45
CA LEU A 269 -3.19 5.16 16.31
C LEU A 269 -2.04 6.09 16.70
N LEU A 270 -2.08 7.36 16.28
CA LEU A 270 -1.06 8.36 16.61
C LEU A 270 -1.04 8.66 18.12
N ASP A 271 -2.22 8.83 18.73
CA ASP A 271 -2.36 9.07 20.15
C ASP A 271 -1.83 7.90 20.99
N LYS A 272 -2.00 6.65 20.51
CA LYS A 272 -1.43 5.47 21.16
C LYS A 272 0.11 5.51 21.18
N LEU A 273 0.74 5.97 20.09
CA LEU A 273 2.20 6.12 20.06
C LEU A 273 2.68 7.18 21.05
N ASP A 274 1.92 8.27 21.20
CA ASP A 274 2.20 9.33 22.19
C ASP A 274 2.01 8.82 23.62
N GLU A 275 0.89 8.12 23.89
CA GLU A 275 0.59 7.50 25.19
C GLU A 275 1.70 6.56 25.66
N LEU A 276 2.22 5.74 24.74
CA LEU A 276 3.30 4.80 25.02
C LEU A 276 4.69 5.45 25.06
N GLY A 277 4.81 6.73 24.71
CA GLY A 277 6.09 7.46 24.66
C GLY A 277 7.04 6.95 23.58
N ILE A 278 6.52 6.39 22.50
CA ILE A 278 7.30 5.81 21.38
C ILE A 278 7.16 6.56 20.06
N ALA A 279 6.42 7.65 20.03
CA ALA A 279 6.17 8.44 18.83
C ALA A 279 7.48 8.91 18.16
N ASP A 280 8.46 9.36 18.94
CA ASP A 280 9.78 9.82 18.46
C ASP A 280 10.68 8.67 17.91
N ASN A 281 10.31 7.42 18.19
CA ASN A 281 11.02 6.23 17.69
C ASN A 281 10.14 5.39 16.75
N THR A 282 9.16 6.01 16.08
CA THR A 282 8.25 5.32 15.17
C THR A 282 8.19 6.02 13.82
N ILE A 283 8.45 5.28 12.75
CA ILE A 283 8.17 5.68 11.38
C ILE A 283 6.68 5.47 11.16
N VAL A 284 5.95 6.52 10.80
CA VAL A 284 4.53 6.44 10.43
C VAL A 284 4.38 6.81 8.96
N VAL A 285 3.79 5.91 8.19
CA VAL A 285 3.46 6.14 6.77
C VAL A 285 1.95 6.09 6.61
N PHE A 286 1.39 7.06 5.89
CA PHE A 286 0.01 7.00 5.41
C PHE A 286 0.00 6.97 3.88
N SER A 287 -0.80 6.08 3.29
CA SER A 287 -1.00 5.99 1.84
C SER A 287 -2.29 5.23 1.48
N THR A 288 -2.40 4.83 0.22
CA THR A 288 -3.43 3.94 -0.34
C THR A 288 -2.81 3.02 -1.38
N ASP A 289 -3.57 2.04 -1.84
CA ASP A 289 -3.10 0.97 -2.72
C ASP A 289 -3.08 1.33 -4.20
N ASN A 290 -3.97 2.20 -4.66
CA ASN A 290 -4.09 2.64 -6.06
C ASN A 290 -4.75 4.01 -6.16
N GLY A 291 -4.81 4.55 -7.36
CA GLY A 291 -5.61 5.74 -7.63
C GLY A 291 -7.09 5.54 -7.28
N ALA A 292 -7.77 6.60 -6.91
CA ALA A 292 -9.14 6.54 -6.44
C ALA A 292 -10.12 6.11 -7.53
N GLU A 293 -11.24 5.52 -7.14
CA GLU A 293 -12.40 5.29 -8.00
C GLU A 293 -13.31 6.51 -8.04
N LYS A 294 -13.56 7.06 -9.24
CA LYS A 294 -14.41 8.23 -9.48
C LYS A 294 -15.83 7.88 -9.92
N PHE A 295 -16.05 6.67 -10.40
CA PHE A 295 -17.31 6.27 -11.00
C PHE A 295 -18.47 6.18 -10.00
N THR A 296 -18.19 6.28 -8.72
CA THR A 296 -19.20 6.33 -7.65
C THR A 296 -19.76 7.74 -7.42
N TRP A 297 -19.64 8.63 -8.40
CA TRP A 297 -20.24 9.97 -8.33
C TRP A 297 -21.66 9.96 -7.70
N PRO A 298 -22.02 10.95 -6.86
CA PRO A 298 -21.32 12.25 -6.76
C PRO A 298 -20.20 12.32 -5.74
N ASP A 299 -20.01 11.36 -4.89
CA ASP A 299 -19.08 11.40 -3.75
C ASP A 299 -17.93 10.37 -3.81
N GLY A 300 -17.61 9.91 -5.00
CA GLY A 300 -16.44 9.07 -5.24
C GLY A 300 -15.11 9.79 -5.03
N GLY A 301 -14.02 9.03 -4.97
CA GLY A 301 -12.69 9.53 -4.68
C GLY A 301 -12.25 10.69 -5.57
N THR A 302 -11.70 11.75 -5.00
CA THR A 302 -11.34 12.95 -5.73
C THR A 302 -9.83 13.08 -5.89
N ILE A 303 -9.42 13.20 -7.16
CA ILE A 303 -8.03 13.38 -7.56
C ILE A 303 -7.95 14.47 -8.62
N PRO A 304 -6.86 15.28 -8.68
CA PRO A 304 -6.71 16.30 -9.70
C PRO A 304 -6.30 15.74 -11.05
N PHE A 305 -5.78 14.51 -11.09
CA PHE A 305 -5.18 13.91 -12.27
C PHE A 305 -6.23 13.28 -13.20
N LYS A 306 -5.88 13.16 -14.49
CA LYS A 306 -6.67 12.46 -15.48
C LYS A 306 -6.77 10.96 -15.16
N GLY A 307 -7.90 10.35 -15.50
CA GLY A 307 -8.18 8.94 -15.25
C GLY A 307 -8.53 8.64 -13.79
N GLU A 308 -8.54 7.37 -13.47
CA GLU A 308 -8.90 6.81 -12.16
C GLU A 308 -8.38 5.36 -12.07
N LYS A 309 -8.64 4.65 -10.97
CA LYS A 309 -8.33 3.23 -10.77
C LYS A 309 -8.65 2.40 -12.03
N GLY A 310 -7.71 1.55 -12.45
CA GLY A 310 -7.81 0.73 -13.66
C GLY A 310 -7.33 1.42 -14.93
N SER A 311 -7.23 2.76 -14.97
CA SER A 311 -6.67 3.49 -16.10
C SER A 311 -5.13 3.61 -16.03
N THR A 312 -4.48 3.94 -17.14
CA THR A 312 -3.03 4.16 -17.19
C THR A 312 -2.63 5.65 -17.27
N TRP A 313 -3.58 6.53 -16.98
CA TRP A 313 -3.33 7.92 -16.67
C TRP A 313 -2.75 8.11 -15.27
N GLU A 314 -2.25 9.30 -14.95
CA GLU A 314 -1.71 9.62 -13.62
C GLU A 314 -2.71 9.32 -12.50
N GLY A 315 -4.01 9.56 -12.73
CA GLY A 315 -5.06 9.32 -11.75
C GLY A 315 -5.25 7.86 -11.34
N GLY A 316 -4.77 6.90 -12.14
CA GLY A 316 -4.78 5.48 -11.77
C GLY A 316 -3.61 5.05 -10.88
N PHE A 317 -2.52 5.82 -10.88
CA PHE A 317 -1.24 5.45 -10.25
C PHE A 317 -0.75 6.40 -9.18
N ARG A 318 -1.01 7.73 -9.31
CA ARG A 318 -0.64 8.71 -8.28
C ARG A 318 -1.56 8.61 -7.09
N VAL A 319 -0.95 8.53 -5.91
CA VAL A 319 -1.64 8.32 -4.64
C VAL A 319 -1.19 9.36 -3.60
N PRO A 320 -2.03 9.65 -2.61
CA PRO A 320 -1.56 10.35 -1.42
C PRO A 320 -0.50 9.50 -0.72
N MET A 321 0.58 10.13 -0.34
CA MET A 321 1.65 9.50 0.40
C MET A 321 2.25 10.51 1.38
N LEU A 322 2.31 10.13 2.66
CA LEU A 322 2.80 10.97 3.74
C LEU A 322 3.69 10.13 4.65
N VAL A 323 4.73 10.72 5.20
CA VAL A 323 5.61 10.02 6.13
C VAL A 323 6.04 10.94 7.28
N ARG A 324 5.91 10.45 8.52
CA ARG A 324 6.55 11.02 9.70
C ARG A 324 7.68 10.09 10.13
N TRP A 325 8.90 10.61 10.13
CA TRP A 325 10.08 9.87 10.56
C TRP A 325 10.98 10.79 11.40
N PRO A 326 10.72 10.88 12.71
CA PRO A 326 11.46 11.78 13.59
C PRO A 326 12.98 11.57 13.53
N GLY A 327 13.71 12.66 13.49
CA GLY A 327 15.18 12.64 13.36
C GLY A 327 15.73 12.36 11.96
N THR A 328 14.90 11.95 11.01
CA THR A 328 15.28 11.70 9.61
C THR A 328 14.58 12.66 8.65
N VAL A 329 13.27 12.73 8.69
CA VAL A 329 12.47 13.62 7.83
C VAL A 329 12.23 14.93 8.58
N LYS A 330 12.54 16.05 7.94
CA LYS A 330 12.27 17.38 8.49
C LYS A 330 10.77 17.67 8.42
N PRO A 331 10.14 18.10 9.53
CA PRO A 331 8.73 18.49 9.53
C PRO A 331 8.37 19.52 8.47
N GLY A 332 7.21 19.34 7.83
CA GLY A 332 6.68 20.22 6.78
C GLY A 332 7.40 20.11 5.44
N THR A 333 8.16 19.05 5.20
CA THR A 333 8.83 18.80 3.91
C THR A 333 7.82 18.46 2.81
N ILE A 334 8.00 19.04 1.63
CA ILE A 334 7.30 18.62 0.40
C ILE A 334 8.32 17.90 -0.48
N VAL A 335 8.01 16.65 -0.83
CA VAL A 335 8.84 15.82 -1.69
C VAL A 335 8.23 15.80 -3.08
N ASN A 336 8.98 16.32 -4.07
CA ASN A 336 8.58 16.36 -5.48
C ASN A 336 9.34 15.33 -6.34
N ASP A 337 10.23 14.55 -5.74
CA ASP A 337 10.90 13.44 -6.40
C ASP A 337 9.94 12.25 -6.53
N ILE A 338 10.19 11.40 -7.52
CA ILE A 338 9.39 10.19 -7.72
C ILE A 338 9.63 9.22 -6.58
N PHE A 339 8.56 8.73 -5.98
CA PHE A 339 8.58 7.70 -4.95
C PHE A 339 7.48 6.67 -5.24
N SER A 340 7.85 5.38 -5.30
CA SER A 340 6.90 4.28 -5.53
C SER A 340 6.67 3.48 -4.24
N GLN A 341 5.51 2.84 -4.12
CA GLN A 341 5.24 1.88 -3.04
C GLN A 341 6.33 0.79 -2.95
N GLU A 342 6.94 0.41 -4.07
CA GLU A 342 8.05 -0.55 -4.13
C GLU A 342 9.26 -0.10 -3.31
N ASP A 343 9.48 1.22 -3.17
CA ASP A 343 10.63 1.81 -2.50
C ASP A 343 10.58 1.67 -0.98
N TRP A 344 9.39 1.40 -0.43
CA TRP A 344 9.25 1.24 1.01
C TRP A 344 10.01 0.01 1.54
N LEU A 345 10.01 -1.13 0.83
CA LEU A 345 10.73 -2.31 1.31
C LEU A 345 12.23 -2.02 1.56
N PRO A 346 13.04 -1.62 0.56
CA PRO A 346 14.45 -1.35 0.81
C PRO A 346 14.69 -0.16 1.76
N THR A 347 13.81 0.86 1.77
CA THR A 347 13.92 2.01 2.66
C THR A 347 13.67 1.62 4.13
N LEU A 348 12.63 0.83 4.41
CA LEU A 348 12.32 0.36 5.76
C LEU A 348 13.36 -0.64 6.28
N LEU A 349 13.90 -1.49 5.40
CA LEU A 349 15.00 -2.39 5.75
C LEU A 349 16.29 -1.61 6.06
N ALA A 350 16.59 -0.55 5.31
CA ALA A 350 17.71 0.35 5.61
C ALA A 350 17.52 1.01 6.98
N ALA A 351 16.31 1.50 7.31
CA ALA A 351 15.97 2.03 8.63
C ALA A 351 16.14 0.99 9.76
N ALA A 352 15.86 -0.29 9.48
CA ALA A 352 16.05 -1.40 10.41
C ALA A 352 17.53 -1.86 10.53
N GLY A 353 18.45 -1.27 9.76
CA GLY A 353 19.87 -1.58 9.76
C GLY A 353 20.33 -2.54 8.65
N GLU A 354 19.57 -2.69 7.56
CA GLU A 354 19.88 -3.55 6.41
C GLU A 354 19.88 -2.77 5.07
N PRO A 355 20.77 -1.80 4.87
CA PRO A 355 20.81 -0.95 3.66
C PRO A 355 21.20 -1.73 2.38
N ASP A 356 21.81 -2.90 2.52
CA ASP A 356 22.26 -3.73 1.40
C ASP A 356 21.28 -4.84 1.02
N VAL A 357 20.03 -4.79 1.49
CA VAL A 357 19.03 -5.84 1.28
C VAL A 357 18.86 -6.20 -0.21
N THR A 358 18.80 -5.20 -1.09
CA THR A 358 18.69 -5.38 -2.56
C THR A 358 19.86 -6.21 -3.10
N LYS A 359 21.11 -5.85 -2.77
CA LYS A 359 22.30 -6.59 -3.22
C LYS A 359 22.36 -8.01 -2.66
N LYS A 360 21.87 -8.22 -1.43
CA LYS A 360 21.83 -9.54 -0.80
C LYS A 360 20.78 -10.43 -1.47
N LEU A 361 19.60 -9.90 -1.73
CA LEU A 361 18.53 -10.65 -2.38
C LEU A 361 18.90 -11.10 -3.80
N LEU A 362 19.64 -10.31 -4.56
CA LEU A 362 20.16 -10.74 -5.87
C LEU A 362 21.06 -11.97 -5.78
N LYS A 363 21.82 -12.14 -4.71
CA LYS A 363 22.75 -13.26 -4.51
C LYS A 363 22.16 -14.44 -3.75
N GLY A 364 21.03 -14.23 -3.12
CA GLY A 364 20.41 -15.17 -2.19
C GLY A 364 20.59 -14.69 -0.73
N HIS A 365 19.48 -14.31 -0.10
CA HIS A 365 19.43 -13.82 1.28
C HIS A 365 18.54 -14.72 2.14
N ARG A 366 19.05 -15.13 3.31
CA ARG A 366 18.30 -15.98 4.22
C ARG A 366 17.48 -15.13 5.19
N ALA A 367 16.17 -15.35 5.20
CA ALA A 367 15.26 -14.75 6.16
C ALA A 367 14.11 -15.71 6.47
N ASN A 368 13.56 -15.65 7.68
CA ASN A 368 12.44 -16.49 8.13
C ASN A 368 12.59 -17.98 7.80
N GLY A 369 13.80 -18.52 7.93
CA GLY A 369 14.08 -19.94 7.65
C GLY A 369 14.21 -20.32 6.18
N LYS A 370 13.94 -19.41 5.25
CA LYS A 370 14.00 -19.60 3.79
C LYS A 370 15.19 -18.82 3.18
N THR A 371 15.58 -19.17 1.96
CA THR A 371 16.54 -18.40 1.16
C THR A 371 15.82 -17.80 -0.05
N PHE A 372 15.85 -16.49 -0.16
CA PHE A 372 15.21 -15.73 -1.24
C PHE A 372 16.26 -15.23 -2.22
N LYS A 373 16.07 -15.52 -3.51
CA LYS A 373 16.86 -14.94 -4.61
C LYS A 373 15.91 -14.24 -5.56
N VAL A 374 15.81 -12.93 -5.44
CA VAL A 374 14.86 -12.08 -6.20
C VAL A 374 15.49 -10.75 -6.58
N HIS A 375 14.93 -10.11 -7.59
CA HIS A 375 15.23 -8.74 -7.98
C HIS A 375 14.18 -7.81 -7.35
N LEU A 376 14.60 -6.90 -6.49
CA LEU A 376 13.74 -5.80 -6.05
C LEU A 376 13.70 -4.72 -7.13
N ASP A 377 12.52 -4.19 -7.39
CA ASP A 377 12.32 -3.04 -8.28
C ASP A 377 12.25 -1.72 -7.50
N GLY A 378 12.22 -1.81 -6.16
CA GLY A 378 12.30 -0.68 -5.23
C GLY A 378 13.72 -0.21 -4.96
N TYR A 379 13.85 1.08 -4.62
CA TYR A 379 15.09 1.75 -4.27
C TYR A 379 15.06 2.22 -2.80
N ASP A 380 16.22 2.19 -2.14
CA ASP A 380 16.37 2.85 -0.83
C ASP A 380 16.33 4.36 -1.02
N GLN A 381 15.33 5.02 -0.46
CA GLN A 381 15.09 6.46 -0.54
C GLN A 381 15.51 7.21 0.74
N THR A 382 16.30 6.58 1.61
CA THR A 382 16.75 7.20 2.87
C THR A 382 17.50 8.52 2.64
N ALA A 383 18.28 8.63 1.55
CA ALA A 383 18.99 9.84 1.19
C ALA A 383 18.03 11.00 0.86
N LEU A 384 16.98 10.73 0.08
CA LEU A 384 15.91 11.67 -0.23
C LEU A 384 15.19 12.13 1.05
N LEU A 385 14.69 11.16 1.82
CA LEU A 385 13.89 11.42 3.02
C LEU A 385 14.66 12.21 4.09
N SER A 386 15.98 11.98 4.20
CA SER A 386 16.84 12.73 5.13
C SER A 386 17.35 14.07 4.57
N GLY A 387 17.01 14.43 3.34
CA GLY A 387 17.51 15.64 2.66
C GLY A 387 18.99 15.61 2.34
N LYS A 388 19.64 14.42 2.32
CA LYS A 388 21.07 14.24 2.06
C LYS A 388 21.40 13.97 0.59
N GLY A 389 20.39 13.78 -0.26
CA GLY A 389 20.57 13.52 -1.68
C GLY A 389 19.26 13.54 -2.45
N PRO A 390 19.29 13.45 -3.78
CA PRO A 390 18.09 13.32 -4.62
C PRO A 390 17.44 11.96 -4.42
N GLY A 391 16.21 11.82 -4.94
CA GLY A 391 15.54 10.54 -5.08
C GLY A 391 16.36 9.56 -5.93
N ALA A 392 16.31 8.29 -5.58
CA ALA A 392 17.02 7.23 -6.30
C ALA A 392 16.24 6.69 -7.50
N ARG A 393 14.96 7.05 -7.64
CA ARG A 393 14.07 6.58 -8.70
C ARG A 393 13.90 7.63 -9.78
N ASP A 394 14.08 7.22 -11.03
CA ASP A 394 13.86 8.06 -12.21
C ASP A 394 12.63 7.58 -13.05
N GLU A 395 12.10 6.36 -12.80
CA GLU A 395 11.11 5.74 -13.67
C GLU A 395 9.89 5.17 -12.94
N ILE A 396 8.74 5.15 -13.66
CA ILE A 396 7.53 4.38 -13.30
C ILE A 396 7.05 3.63 -14.53
N PHE A 397 6.75 2.34 -14.38
CA PHE A 397 6.18 1.49 -15.42
C PHE A 397 4.67 1.34 -15.22
N TYR A 398 3.88 1.65 -16.24
CA TYR A 398 2.43 1.58 -16.19
C TYR A 398 1.94 0.32 -16.91
N PHE A 399 1.71 -0.75 -16.12
CA PHE A 399 1.11 -1.97 -16.62
C PHE A 399 -0.39 -1.98 -16.33
N ASP A 400 -1.18 -2.52 -17.26
CA ASP A 400 -2.58 -2.82 -16.98
C ASP A 400 -2.75 -4.19 -16.29
N ALA A 401 -3.98 -4.48 -15.85
CA ALA A 401 -4.32 -5.77 -15.23
C ALA A 401 -4.10 -6.98 -16.18
N GLY A 402 -4.06 -6.75 -17.48
CA GLY A 402 -3.77 -7.76 -18.50
C GLY A 402 -2.29 -7.98 -18.77
N SER A 403 -1.39 -7.45 -17.95
CA SER A 403 0.06 -7.57 -18.07
C SER A 403 0.67 -6.88 -19.30
N ASN A 404 0.01 -5.87 -19.84
CA ASN A 404 0.56 -5.08 -20.94
C ASN A 404 1.23 -3.81 -20.41
N LEU A 405 2.43 -3.50 -20.92
CA LEU A 405 3.08 -2.22 -20.68
C LEU A 405 2.41 -1.15 -21.53
N ASN A 406 1.72 -0.23 -20.89
CA ASN A 406 0.98 0.83 -21.57
C ASN A 406 1.76 2.13 -21.64
N ALA A 407 2.50 2.48 -20.60
CA ALA A 407 3.28 3.70 -20.56
C ALA A 407 4.53 3.54 -19.68
N ILE A 408 5.44 4.49 -19.83
CA ILE A 408 6.57 4.69 -18.95
C ILE A 408 6.67 6.17 -18.60
N ARG A 409 6.90 6.48 -17.33
CA ARG A 409 7.45 7.76 -16.90
C ARG A 409 8.96 7.60 -16.76
N TYR A 410 9.72 8.56 -17.30
CA TYR A 410 11.14 8.72 -17.07
C TYR A 410 11.42 10.19 -16.71
N LYS A 411 11.79 10.43 -15.47
CA LYS A 411 11.91 11.78 -14.87
C LYS A 411 10.59 12.56 -15.03
N ASP A 412 10.63 13.68 -15.74
CA ASP A 412 9.46 14.52 -15.96
C ASP A 412 8.60 14.09 -17.15
N TRP A 413 9.03 13.10 -17.92
CA TRP A 413 8.41 12.71 -19.17
C TRP A 413 7.64 11.39 -19.05
N LYS A 414 6.44 11.37 -19.58
CA LYS A 414 5.62 10.16 -19.70
C LYS A 414 5.35 9.86 -21.18
N ILE A 415 5.58 8.63 -21.58
CA ILE A 415 5.36 8.15 -22.92
C ILE A 415 4.30 7.05 -22.86
N HIS A 416 3.17 7.25 -23.53
CA HIS A 416 2.10 6.26 -23.64
C HIS A 416 2.22 5.51 -24.94
N PHE A 417 2.51 4.22 -24.89
CA PHE A 417 2.46 3.31 -26.03
C PHE A 417 1.02 2.91 -26.38
N THR A 418 0.25 2.63 -25.34
CA THR A 418 -1.19 2.45 -25.35
C THR A 418 -1.78 3.08 -24.08
N ILE A 419 -3.10 3.22 -24.02
CA ILE A 419 -3.78 3.82 -22.89
C ILE A 419 -4.92 2.91 -22.48
N MET A 420 -5.02 2.57 -21.20
CA MET A 420 -6.26 2.06 -20.64
C MET A 420 -7.11 3.26 -20.22
N GLU A 421 -8.19 3.45 -20.93
CA GLU A 421 -9.17 4.54 -20.70
C GLU A 421 -10.36 3.96 -19.93
N GLY A 422 -11.07 4.78 -19.16
CA GLY A 422 -12.23 4.37 -18.38
C GLY A 422 -11.90 4.06 -16.92
N ASN A 423 -12.72 3.24 -16.30
CA ASN A 423 -12.60 2.80 -14.91
C ASN A 423 -12.30 1.29 -14.83
N ILE A 424 -12.16 0.76 -13.61
CA ILE A 424 -11.81 -0.64 -13.38
C ILE A 424 -12.77 -1.65 -14.06
N SER A 425 -14.05 -1.30 -14.22
CA SER A 425 -15.10 -2.16 -14.78
C SER A 425 -15.29 -1.99 -16.28
N GLU A 426 -15.03 -0.79 -16.81
CA GLU A 426 -15.33 -0.38 -18.19
C GLU A 426 -14.08 0.05 -18.96
N ALA A 427 -12.90 -0.33 -18.45
CA ALA A 427 -11.64 0.04 -19.10
C ALA A 427 -11.50 -0.60 -20.48
N TYR A 428 -11.13 0.20 -21.47
CA TYR A 428 -10.81 -0.25 -22.81
C TYR A 428 -9.46 0.28 -23.25
N ARG A 429 -8.80 -0.47 -24.15
CA ARG A 429 -7.49 -0.10 -24.67
C ARG A 429 -7.65 0.81 -25.88
N LYS A 430 -7.04 2.01 -25.79
CA LYS A 430 -6.86 2.95 -26.88
C LYS A 430 -5.42 2.87 -27.37
N SER A 431 -5.22 2.62 -28.67
CA SER A 431 -3.90 2.55 -29.28
C SER A 431 -3.72 3.74 -30.20
N PRO A 432 -2.97 4.76 -29.81
CA PRO A 432 -2.61 5.85 -30.70
C PRO A 432 -1.66 5.34 -31.80
N SER A 433 -1.72 5.91 -33.00
CA SER A 433 -0.82 5.53 -34.12
C SER A 433 0.65 5.79 -33.80
N TRP A 434 0.90 6.77 -32.97
CA TRP A 434 2.22 7.14 -32.43
C TRP A 434 2.11 7.27 -30.93
N PRO A 435 3.12 6.80 -30.14
CA PRO A 435 3.08 6.96 -28.69
C PRO A 435 2.90 8.43 -28.29
N LEU A 436 2.05 8.72 -27.31
CA LEU A 436 1.90 10.08 -26.80
C LEU A 436 3.09 10.45 -25.90
N ILE A 437 3.47 11.72 -25.92
CA ILE A 437 4.53 12.27 -25.06
C ILE A 437 3.92 13.37 -24.19
N VAL A 438 4.08 13.28 -22.90
CA VAL A 438 3.64 14.29 -21.94
C VAL A 438 4.82 14.68 -21.06
N ASN A 439 4.98 15.97 -20.78
CA ASN A 439 5.88 16.44 -19.73
C ASN A 439 5.05 16.75 -18.48
N LEU A 440 5.15 15.92 -17.46
CA LEU A 440 4.30 15.99 -16.27
C LEU A 440 4.59 17.20 -15.36
N ARG A 441 5.66 17.97 -15.61
CA ARG A 441 5.90 19.26 -14.94
C ARG A 441 5.25 20.44 -15.67
N MET A 442 5.06 20.31 -16.99
CA MET A 442 4.36 21.31 -17.81
C MET A 442 2.85 21.02 -17.86
N ASP A 443 2.49 19.74 -17.88
CA ASP A 443 1.12 19.23 -17.99
C ASP A 443 0.89 18.08 -17.00
N PRO A 444 0.75 18.36 -15.70
CA PRO A 444 0.57 17.34 -14.67
C PRO A 444 -0.79 16.64 -14.77
N PHE A 445 -1.74 17.19 -15.52
CA PHE A 445 -3.08 16.65 -15.69
C PHE A 445 -3.25 15.86 -17.00
N GLU A 446 -2.21 15.78 -17.82
CA GLU A 446 -2.20 15.07 -19.11
C GLU A 446 -3.29 15.57 -20.09
N ASP A 447 -3.58 16.86 -20.09
CA ASP A 447 -4.57 17.50 -20.96
C ASP A 447 -4.01 17.90 -22.34
N GLY A 448 -2.68 18.04 -22.43
CA GLY A 448 -1.99 18.44 -23.65
C GLY A 448 -2.36 17.62 -24.88
N PRO A 449 -2.41 16.27 -24.81
CA PRO A 449 -2.79 15.42 -25.95
C PRO A 449 -4.19 15.68 -26.52
N ASP A 450 -5.10 16.27 -25.75
CA ASP A 450 -6.45 16.63 -26.20
C ASP A 450 -6.49 18.03 -26.88
N SER A 451 -5.38 18.78 -26.83
CA SER A 451 -5.26 20.09 -27.49
C SER A 451 -5.03 19.94 -29.00
N SER A 452 -5.73 20.75 -29.79
CA SER A 452 -5.52 20.81 -31.26
C SER A 452 -4.11 21.27 -31.65
N MET A 453 -3.41 21.96 -30.76
CA MET A 453 -2.06 22.48 -30.99
C MET A 453 -0.96 21.51 -30.56
N TYR A 454 -1.30 20.41 -29.87
CA TYR A 454 -0.36 19.45 -29.29
C TYR A 454 0.67 18.94 -30.31
N VAL A 455 0.22 18.47 -31.49
CA VAL A 455 1.12 17.89 -32.50
C VAL A 455 2.06 18.95 -33.07
N ARG A 456 1.54 20.15 -33.39
CA ARG A 456 2.31 21.20 -34.06
C ARG A 456 3.30 21.88 -33.12
N ASP A 457 2.84 22.22 -31.93
CA ASP A 457 3.58 23.15 -31.05
C ASP A 457 4.38 22.45 -29.95
N PHE A 458 4.25 21.12 -29.82
CA PHE A 458 4.93 20.36 -28.76
C PHE A 458 5.48 19.00 -29.25
N TYR A 459 4.60 18.11 -29.70
CA TYR A 459 4.93 16.69 -29.91
C TYR A 459 6.08 16.47 -30.90
N ALA A 460 6.05 17.15 -32.05
CA ALA A 460 7.04 16.98 -33.12
C ALA A 460 8.47 17.28 -32.66
N ASP A 461 8.63 18.25 -31.74
CA ASP A 461 9.93 18.64 -31.21
C ASP A 461 10.42 17.72 -30.08
N GLN A 462 9.55 16.83 -29.55
CA GLN A 462 9.85 15.98 -28.40
C GLN A 462 10.04 14.49 -28.75
N MET A 463 9.97 14.10 -30.01
CA MET A 463 10.08 12.70 -30.46
C MET A 463 11.41 12.02 -30.07
N TRP A 464 12.45 12.78 -29.76
CA TRP A 464 13.72 12.29 -29.25
C TRP A 464 13.56 11.50 -27.93
N MET A 465 12.48 11.74 -27.18
CA MET A 465 12.17 11.04 -25.93
C MET A 465 11.93 9.54 -26.09
N PHE A 466 11.61 9.07 -27.29
CA PHE A 466 11.47 7.63 -27.56
C PHE A 466 12.77 6.85 -27.30
N VAL A 467 13.93 7.47 -27.52
CA VAL A 467 15.22 6.82 -27.33
C VAL A 467 15.50 6.48 -25.86
N PRO A 468 15.48 7.45 -24.92
CA PRO A 468 15.67 7.14 -23.50
C PRO A 468 14.55 6.25 -22.93
N ALA A 469 13.29 6.42 -23.37
CA ALA A 469 12.18 5.56 -22.94
C ALA A 469 12.43 4.08 -23.30
N GLN A 470 12.82 3.81 -24.55
CA GLN A 470 13.16 2.45 -24.97
C GLN A 470 14.34 1.87 -24.18
N ALA A 471 15.35 2.68 -23.89
CA ALA A 471 16.51 2.25 -23.11
C ALA A 471 16.13 1.85 -21.68
N VAL A 472 15.24 2.60 -21.02
CA VAL A 472 14.75 2.31 -19.66
C VAL A 472 13.91 1.03 -19.67
N VAL A 473 12.97 0.89 -20.63
CA VAL A 473 12.18 -0.35 -20.79
C VAL A 473 13.10 -1.55 -21.04
N GLY A 474 14.09 -1.40 -21.92
CA GLY A 474 15.05 -2.46 -22.20
C GLY A 474 15.83 -2.92 -20.97
N LYS A 475 16.28 -1.99 -20.12
CA LYS A 475 16.94 -2.31 -18.83
C LYS A 475 16.03 -3.09 -17.89
N PHE A 476 14.77 -2.67 -17.74
CA PHE A 476 13.79 -3.38 -16.93
C PHE A 476 13.58 -4.80 -17.43
N LEU A 477 13.31 -4.98 -18.72
CA LEU A 477 13.07 -6.28 -19.33
C LEU A 477 14.28 -7.21 -19.26
N ALA A 478 15.50 -6.70 -19.40
CA ALA A 478 16.73 -7.49 -19.29
C ALA A 478 16.88 -8.16 -17.90
N THR A 479 16.31 -7.58 -16.85
CA THR A 479 16.34 -8.21 -15.51
C THR A 479 15.54 -9.51 -15.44
N PHE A 480 14.60 -9.75 -16.37
CA PHE A 480 13.78 -10.96 -16.41
C PHE A 480 14.53 -12.17 -17.00
N GLU A 481 15.67 -11.99 -17.63
CA GLU A 481 16.53 -13.10 -18.08
C GLU A 481 17.05 -13.92 -16.88
N GLU A 482 17.48 -13.24 -15.81
CA GLU A 482 17.96 -13.88 -14.58
C GLU A 482 16.86 -14.08 -13.53
N TYR A 483 15.91 -13.15 -13.47
CA TYR A 483 14.81 -13.15 -12.48
C TYR A 483 13.44 -13.17 -13.23
N PRO A 484 13.04 -14.32 -13.78
CA PRO A 484 11.84 -14.43 -14.62
C PRO A 484 10.58 -14.14 -13.80
N GLN A 485 9.52 -13.77 -14.51
CA GLN A 485 8.20 -13.57 -13.94
C GLN A 485 7.79 -14.79 -13.08
N ARG A 486 7.29 -14.54 -11.89
CA ARG A 486 6.98 -15.56 -10.89
C ARG A 486 5.83 -16.45 -11.32
N GLN A 487 4.76 -15.85 -11.82
CA GLN A 487 3.56 -16.50 -12.31
C GLN A 487 2.90 -15.61 -13.37
N ALA A 488 2.09 -16.20 -14.23
CA ALA A 488 1.25 -15.42 -15.13
C ALA A 488 0.24 -14.63 -14.29
N GLY A 489 0.00 -13.38 -14.64
CA GLY A 489 -1.00 -12.55 -13.95
C GLY A 489 -2.39 -13.19 -14.01
N GLY A 490 -3.18 -13.04 -12.95
CA GLY A 490 -4.60 -13.34 -12.96
C GLY A 490 -5.29 -12.53 -14.07
N SER A 491 -6.37 -13.03 -14.63
CA SER A 491 -7.17 -12.28 -15.60
C SER A 491 -8.59 -12.81 -15.62
N LEU A 492 -9.54 -11.90 -15.69
CA LEU A 492 -10.95 -12.19 -15.94
C LEU A 492 -11.28 -12.15 -17.45
N SER A 493 -10.30 -11.81 -18.31
CA SER A 493 -10.48 -11.76 -19.77
C SER A 493 -10.50 -13.17 -20.35
N ILE A 494 -11.44 -13.42 -21.27
CA ILE A 494 -11.55 -14.71 -21.97
C ILE A 494 -10.30 -15.02 -22.80
N ASP A 495 -9.65 -14.00 -23.37
CA ASP A 495 -8.44 -14.15 -24.16
C ASP A 495 -7.29 -14.70 -23.32
N ALA A 496 -7.10 -14.19 -22.10
CA ALA A 496 -6.10 -14.69 -21.18
C ALA A 496 -6.39 -16.13 -20.71
N VAL A 497 -7.67 -16.51 -20.57
CA VAL A 497 -8.07 -17.89 -20.28
C VAL A 497 -7.71 -18.79 -21.46
N MET A 498 -7.99 -18.36 -22.70
CA MET A 498 -7.65 -19.11 -23.91
C MET A 498 -6.14 -19.26 -24.09
N ASP A 499 -5.36 -18.23 -23.81
CA ASP A 499 -3.90 -18.30 -23.89
C ASP A 499 -3.29 -19.23 -22.83
N LYS A 500 -3.83 -19.23 -21.60
CA LYS A 500 -3.49 -20.22 -20.58
C LYS A 500 -3.82 -21.65 -21.02
N MET A 501 -4.96 -21.86 -21.69
CA MET A 501 -5.33 -23.17 -22.24
C MET A 501 -4.39 -23.61 -23.36
N LYS A 502 -4.04 -22.71 -24.29
CA LYS A 502 -3.07 -22.99 -25.37
C LYS A 502 -1.69 -23.32 -24.80
N ALA A 503 -1.21 -22.57 -23.84
CA ALA A 503 0.07 -22.81 -23.18
C ALA A 503 0.08 -24.14 -22.39
N ALA A 504 -1.02 -24.56 -21.80
CA ALA A 504 -1.14 -25.86 -21.15
C ALA A 504 -1.14 -27.00 -22.17
N ALA A 505 -1.83 -26.84 -23.32
CA ALA A 505 -1.86 -27.83 -24.38
C ALA A 505 -0.50 -28.02 -25.10
N SER A 506 0.31 -26.94 -25.17
CA SER A 506 1.65 -27.00 -25.78
C SER A 506 2.73 -27.66 -24.89
N ARG A 507 2.41 -27.99 -23.64
CA ARG A 507 3.30 -28.66 -22.67
C ARG A 507 3.03 -30.17 -22.57
N GLN A 508 2.05 -30.69 -23.31
CA GLN A 508 1.78 -32.11 -23.51
C GLN A 508 2.41 -32.60 -24.81
#